data_67c50795012f243c445abaebe219fd33
#
_entry.id   67c50795012f243c445abaebe219fd33
#
_cell.length_a   1.000
_cell.length_b   1.000
_cell.length_c   1.000
_cell.angle_alpha   90.00
_cell.angle_beta   90.00
_cell.angle_gamma   90.00
#
_symmetry.space_group_name_H-M   'P 1'
#
loop_
_entity.id
_entity.type
_entity.pdbx_description
1 polymer ?
#
loop_
_entity_poly.entity_id
_entity_poly.type
_entity_poly.pdbx_seq_one_letter_code
_entity_poly.pdbx_strand_id
1 'polypeptide(L)'
;MPLALSKPPLTASASPPFEAGRKLGTVEMALVWQLLHEDPACPSRVVLAKVAQSQIPIVVSVRHLNRLRAKWHLNRRKGRPGQTALSRPVGSGGAVLQVTPHLSFVGVHLFAHWLDQQEGFAPVVACLRQAIEAHKPTHPDDDFALLHHRDQTLLCRFQALFFAPLLGIETLTGFDTHEHPLQTLLGRGYHSATLTQFLGQLERIDAAGALIPTLVPQQVGQIAYVDGHMIAYWSRVPMHKGKITMLGRIMAGSQAVITHDDTGQGLFVAYHPPDRHLSQFIVDYCQKVALATGVAVFVIDRAANAVALARAFDHQDFGLLCLLDDNEHDGLESFEATLEETRKDGTKVYSGPWKMPRADDPRHFVIVAPAEGKTLVYWGTPRVKATLEPTAWPQVYRERSELQENSFKRMIDHGALNTNYGRKKIISADRHQQRVREHLDQALEAAQKRVEKQGQKVKTQQAKVVESASKGHGKRLEQRQRTLAGLDKELTDAQHKQASLAEHASALGPPGKRADRDFRKQTIMTIRTLLLENALRAFMVVLLGTLQTQVSLECILRLVFERSGARIGTSSEVVYWINTTGLSLPYRRLLAEVVEGLCAMDLRAQGKPIRVRLRDMPP
;
A
#
# COMPACT_ATOMS: atom_id res chain seq x y z
N MET A 1 -14.71 28.49 -57.55
CA MET A 1 -13.61 29.43 -57.84
C MET A 1 -12.42 29.07 -56.91
N PRO A 2 -11.29 28.69 -57.48
CA PRO A 2 -10.10 28.43 -56.64
C PRO A 2 -9.46 29.78 -56.32
N LEU A 3 -9.31 30.04 -55.00
CA LEU A 3 -8.55 31.17 -54.50
C LEU A 3 -7.07 30.95 -54.84
N ALA A 4 -6.58 31.72 -55.81
CA ALA A 4 -5.16 31.82 -56.10
C ALA A 4 -4.45 32.41 -54.89
N LEU A 5 -3.65 31.60 -54.22
CA LEU A 5 -2.73 32.04 -53.18
C LEU A 5 -1.59 32.82 -53.83
N SER A 6 -1.77 34.16 -53.94
CA SER A 6 -0.66 35.07 -54.21
C SER A 6 0.36 34.92 -53.07
N LYS A 7 1.62 34.65 -53.40
CA LYS A 7 2.73 34.60 -52.41
C LYS A 7 2.81 35.96 -51.72
N PRO A 8 2.61 36.02 -50.38
CA PRO A 8 2.92 37.25 -49.65
C PRO A 8 4.43 37.47 -49.66
N PRO A 9 4.91 38.72 -49.72
CA PRO A 9 6.32 39.02 -49.65
C PRO A 9 6.85 38.59 -48.26
N LEU A 10 7.85 37.74 -48.27
CA LEU A 10 8.60 37.36 -47.07
C LEU A 10 9.31 38.61 -46.52
N THR A 11 8.75 39.26 -45.51
CA THR A 11 9.48 40.26 -44.74
C THR A 11 10.62 39.56 -43.98
N ALA A 12 11.85 40.06 -44.13
CA ALA A 12 13.10 39.43 -43.79
C ALA A 12 13.36 39.17 -42.27
N SER A 13 12.33 39.37 -41.39
CA SER A 13 12.55 39.27 -39.92
C SER A 13 11.87 38.07 -39.22
N ALA A 14 11.21 37.15 -39.95
CA ALA A 14 10.43 36.07 -39.34
C ALA A 14 10.61 34.69 -40.00
N SER A 15 11.82 34.28 -40.26
CA SER A 15 12.08 32.91 -40.72
C SER A 15 11.81 31.92 -39.58
N PRO A 16 11.03 30.84 -39.83
CA PRO A 16 10.77 29.84 -38.81
C PRO A 16 12.05 29.09 -38.41
N PRO A 17 12.27 28.79 -37.13
CA PRO A 17 13.44 28.07 -36.69
C PRO A 17 13.33 26.58 -37.04
N PHE A 18 13.96 26.16 -38.13
CA PHE A 18 13.98 24.77 -38.59
C PHE A 18 15.24 24.02 -38.08
N GLU A 19 15.05 22.79 -37.66
CA GLU A 19 16.13 21.87 -37.33
C GLU A 19 16.12 20.65 -38.27
N ALA A 20 17.28 20.27 -38.77
CA ALA A 20 17.45 19.10 -39.64
C ALA A 20 17.07 17.79 -38.89
N GLY A 21 16.42 16.85 -39.60
CA GLY A 21 16.11 15.51 -39.07
C GLY A 21 14.70 15.33 -38.49
N ARG A 22 13.77 16.25 -38.65
CA ARG A 22 12.40 16.15 -38.15
C ARG A 22 11.40 15.58 -39.17
N LYS A 23 10.28 14.99 -38.63
CA LYS A 23 9.21 14.35 -39.43
C LYS A 23 8.49 15.28 -40.42
N LEU A 24 8.53 16.59 -40.21
CA LEU A 24 7.95 17.59 -41.14
C LEU A 24 9.09 18.23 -41.94
N GLY A 25 8.89 18.34 -43.27
CA GLY A 25 9.79 19.06 -44.15
C GLY A 25 9.71 20.58 -43.96
N THR A 26 10.61 21.31 -44.62
CA THR A 26 10.72 22.77 -44.47
C THR A 26 9.43 23.50 -44.86
N VAL A 27 8.76 23.06 -45.93
CA VAL A 27 7.53 23.68 -46.43
C VAL A 27 6.35 23.41 -45.50
N GLU A 28 6.21 22.16 -45.04
CA GLU A 28 5.16 21.77 -44.09
C GLU A 28 5.32 22.47 -42.74
N MET A 29 6.56 22.65 -42.29
CA MET A 29 6.87 23.36 -41.06
C MET A 29 6.53 24.84 -41.18
N ALA A 30 6.82 25.47 -42.34
CA ALA A 30 6.49 26.87 -42.62
C ALA A 30 4.97 27.10 -42.60
N LEU A 31 4.18 26.21 -43.21
CA LEU A 31 2.72 26.31 -43.20
C LEU A 31 2.16 26.15 -41.77
N VAL A 32 2.62 25.16 -41.02
CA VAL A 32 2.19 24.99 -39.64
C VAL A 32 2.58 26.20 -38.76
N TRP A 33 3.78 26.74 -38.96
CA TRP A 33 4.23 27.95 -38.27
C TRP A 33 3.33 29.16 -38.62
N GLN A 34 3.04 29.38 -39.89
CA GLN A 34 2.16 30.47 -40.36
C GLN A 34 0.78 30.36 -39.71
N LEU A 35 0.13 29.19 -39.78
CA LEU A 35 -1.22 28.98 -39.24
C LEU A 35 -1.27 29.17 -37.70
N LEU A 36 -0.20 28.82 -37.02
CA LEU A 36 -0.12 29.01 -35.57
C LEU A 36 0.22 30.45 -35.19
N HIS A 37 0.89 31.19 -36.05
CA HIS A 37 1.28 32.59 -35.80
C HIS A 37 0.12 33.55 -36.14
N GLU A 38 -0.65 33.26 -37.17
CA GLU A 38 -1.86 34.02 -37.53
C GLU A 38 -2.92 34.01 -36.43
N ASP A 39 -3.12 32.87 -35.77
CA ASP A 39 -4.02 32.75 -34.63
C ASP A 39 -3.45 31.82 -33.55
N PRO A 40 -2.61 32.36 -32.65
CA PRO A 40 -2.04 31.58 -31.53
C PRO A 40 -3.10 30.96 -30.59
N ALA A 41 -4.31 31.53 -30.57
CA ALA A 41 -5.42 31.06 -29.73
C ALA A 41 -6.22 29.92 -30.37
N CYS A 42 -6.06 29.69 -31.68
CA CYS A 42 -6.79 28.66 -32.44
C CYS A 42 -6.63 27.25 -31.84
N PRO A 43 -7.70 26.49 -31.61
CA PRO A 43 -7.59 25.11 -31.16
C PRO A 43 -6.76 24.23 -32.09
N SER A 44 -5.87 23.38 -31.54
CA SER A 44 -5.01 22.52 -32.37
C SER A 44 -5.80 21.59 -33.31
N ARG A 45 -7.03 21.21 -32.97
CA ARG A 45 -7.92 20.45 -33.86
C ARG A 45 -8.36 21.29 -35.08
N VAL A 46 -8.60 22.59 -34.89
CA VAL A 46 -8.98 23.53 -36.00
C VAL A 46 -7.76 23.78 -36.89
N VAL A 47 -6.57 23.92 -36.30
CA VAL A 47 -5.32 24.02 -37.09
C VAL A 47 -5.11 22.75 -37.92
N LEU A 48 -5.37 21.56 -37.38
CA LEU A 48 -5.31 20.31 -38.15
C LEU A 48 -6.31 20.28 -39.31
N ALA A 49 -7.52 20.75 -39.08
CA ALA A 49 -8.51 20.84 -40.16
C ALA A 49 -8.05 21.80 -41.27
N LYS A 50 -7.48 22.97 -40.94
CA LYS A 50 -6.89 23.91 -41.90
C LYS A 50 -5.71 23.32 -42.66
N VAL A 51 -4.84 22.58 -41.96
CA VAL A 51 -3.72 21.84 -42.56
C VAL A 51 -4.21 20.77 -43.54
N ALA A 52 -5.25 20.01 -43.15
CA ALA A 52 -5.85 18.99 -44.03
C ALA A 52 -6.52 19.57 -45.30
N GLN A 53 -6.96 20.81 -45.24
CA GLN A 53 -7.52 21.54 -46.39
C GLN A 53 -6.44 22.20 -47.27
N SER A 54 -5.18 22.22 -46.85
CA SER A 54 -4.08 22.77 -47.64
C SER A 54 -3.70 21.82 -48.78
N GLN A 55 -3.15 22.37 -49.85
CA GLN A 55 -2.65 21.57 -50.99
C GLN A 55 -1.36 20.81 -50.66
N ILE A 56 -0.81 20.97 -49.47
CA ILE A 56 0.42 20.32 -49.02
C ILE A 56 0.02 19.11 -48.16
N PRO A 57 0.41 17.88 -48.52
CA PRO A 57 0.08 16.69 -47.77
C PRO A 57 0.88 16.66 -46.44
N ILE A 58 0.27 17.13 -45.36
CA ILE A 58 0.91 17.18 -44.04
C ILE A 58 0.21 16.20 -43.10
N VAL A 59 0.98 15.27 -42.55
CA VAL A 59 0.53 14.37 -41.48
C VAL A 59 1.12 14.84 -40.13
N VAL A 60 0.32 15.54 -39.35
CA VAL A 60 0.72 16.04 -38.04
C VAL A 60 -0.32 15.70 -36.97
N SER A 61 0.12 15.27 -35.80
CA SER A 61 -0.78 14.99 -34.67
C SER A 61 -1.02 16.22 -33.80
N VAL A 62 -2.13 16.26 -33.07
CA VAL A 62 -2.41 17.29 -32.03
C VAL A 62 -1.24 17.43 -31.06
N ARG A 63 -0.66 16.30 -30.66
CA ARG A 63 0.50 16.27 -29.72
C ARG A 63 1.72 16.96 -30.35
N HIS A 64 1.96 16.76 -31.62
CA HIS A 64 3.09 17.39 -32.31
C HIS A 64 2.86 18.90 -32.47
N LEU A 65 1.64 19.33 -32.86
CA LEU A 65 1.30 20.76 -32.90
C LEU A 65 1.48 21.45 -31.55
N ASN A 66 1.06 20.81 -30.46
CA ASN A 66 1.24 21.37 -29.10
C ASN A 66 2.72 21.50 -28.73
N ARG A 67 3.59 20.56 -29.16
CA ARG A 67 5.04 20.67 -28.98
C ARG A 67 5.64 21.83 -29.79
N LEU A 68 5.19 22.02 -31.04
CA LEU A 68 5.62 23.14 -31.88
C LEU A 68 5.21 24.48 -31.26
N ARG A 69 3.96 24.58 -30.74
CA ARG A 69 3.51 25.77 -30.01
C ARG A 69 4.39 26.09 -28.83
N ALA A 70 4.73 25.08 -28.00
CA ALA A 70 5.61 25.24 -26.86
C ALA A 70 7.00 25.73 -27.32
N LYS A 71 7.56 25.09 -28.35
CA LYS A 71 8.88 25.43 -28.90
C LYS A 71 8.93 26.87 -29.45
N TRP A 72 7.86 27.34 -30.07
CA TRP A 72 7.78 28.68 -30.70
C TRP A 72 7.19 29.74 -29.76
N HIS A 73 7.02 29.44 -28.47
CA HIS A 73 6.39 30.32 -27.47
C HIS A 73 4.98 30.80 -27.83
N LEU A 74 4.33 30.09 -28.75
CA LEU A 74 2.93 30.33 -29.18
C LEU A 74 1.96 29.53 -28.30
N ASN A 75 2.29 29.34 -27.04
CA ASN A 75 1.42 28.63 -26.11
C ASN A 75 0.10 29.41 -26.02
N ARG A 76 -0.97 28.75 -26.42
CA ARG A 76 -2.30 29.19 -26.09
C ARG A 76 -2.32 29.47 -24.58
N ARG A 77 -2.51 30.72 -24.17
CA ARG A 77 -2.92 30.98 -22.80
C ARG A 77 -4.09 30.02 -22.58
N LYS A 78 -3.94 29.06 -21.69
CA LYS A 78 -5.05 28.21 -21.27
C LYS A 78 -6.07 29.15 -20.64
N GLY A 79 -6.91 29.74 -21.51
CA GLY A 79 -8.19 30.26 -21.08
C GLY A 79 -8.77 29.07 -20.33
N ARG A 80 -9.20 29.22 -19.08
CA ARG A 80 -10.12 28.26 -18.49
C ARG A 80 -10.99 27.77 -19.62
N PRO A 81 -11.17 26.45 -19.86
CA PRO A 81 -12.24 25.97 -20.71
C PRO A 81 -13.40 26.80 -20.21
N GLY A 82 -13.94 27.68 -21.10
CA GLY A 82 -14.94 28.64 -20.65
C GLY A 82 -15.83 27.79 -19.80
N GLN A 83 -15.95 28.11 -18.51
CA GLN A 83 -17.22 27.84 -17.91
C GLN A 83 -18.15 28.32 -19.01
N THR A 84 -18.70 27.37 -19.76
CA THR A 84 -19.96 27.59 -20.44
C THR A 84 -20.70 28.19 -19.27
N ALA A 85 -20.78 29.52 -19.32
CA ALA A 85 -21.53 30.28 -18.37
C ALA A 85 -22.87 29.56 -18.43
N LEU A 86 -23.04 28.66 -17.46
CA LEU A 86 -24.39 28.28 -17.08
C LEU A 86 -24.98 29.65 -16.90
N SER A 87 -25.68 30.07 -17.99
CA SER A 87 -26.27 31.36 -18.15
C SER A 87 -26.78 31.76 -16.78
N ARG A 88 -26.13 32.78 -16.18
CA ARG A 88 -26.73 33.45 -15.03
C ARG A 88 -28.09 33.86 -15.57
N PRO A 89 -29.17 33.31 -15.04
CA PRO A 89 -30.46 33.87 -15.34
C PRO A 89 -30.41 35.28 -14.75
N VAL A 90 -30.39 36.25 -15.66
CA VAL A 90 -30.60 37.65 -15.31
C VAL A 90 -32.06 37.74 -14.90
N GLY A 91 -32.29 38.02 -13.63
CA GLY A 91 -33.46 38.68 -13.08
C GLY A 91 -34.81 37.99 -13.25
N SER A 92 -35.16 37.33 -12.19
CA SER A 92 -36.48 37.42 -11.50
C SER A 92 -36.39 36.51 -10.29
N GLY A 93 -36.89 36.92 -9.13
CA GLY A 93 -36.74 36.28 -7.82
C GLY A 93 -37.36 34.87 -7.66
N GLY A 94 -37.16 34.01 -8.62
CA GLY A 94 -37.51 32.59 -8.57
C GLY A 94 -36.35 31.78 -8.06
N ALA A 95 -36.54 30.94 -7.05
CA ALA A 95 -35.59 29.99 -6.52
C ALA A 95 -34.96 29.17 -7.66
N VAL A 96 -33.65 29.33 -7.91
CA VAL A 96 -32.94 28.55 -8.95
C VAL A 96 -32.87 27.11 -8.52
N LEU A 97 -33.67 26.27 -9.14
CA LEU A 97 -33.71 24.83 -8.89
C LEU A 97 -32.53 24.18 -9.63
N GLN A 98 -31.53 23.68 -8.89
CA GLN A 98 -30.46 22.87 -9.47
C GLN A 98 -30.83 21.40 -9.37
N VAL A 99 -31.16 20.76 -10.48
CA VAL A 99 -31.54 19.36 -10.53
C VAL A 99 -30.44 18.53 -11.20
N THR A 100 -29.97 17.51 -10.51
CA THR A 100 -29.14 16.43 -11.06
C THR A 100 -29.98 15.15 -11.03
N PRO A 101 -30.66 14.81 -12.15
CA PRO A 101 -31.69 13.75 -12.14
C PRO A 101 -31.11 12.34 -12.03
N HIS A 102 -29.89 12.13 -12.48
CA HIS A 102 -29.19 10.86 -12.42
C HIS A 102 -27.87 11.04 -11.66
N LEU A 103 -27.86 10.62 -10.41
CA LEU A 103 -26.70 10.68 -9.55
C LEU A 103 -26.28 9.25 -9.18
N SER A 104 -25.10 8.84 -9.61
CA SER A 104 -24.51 7.58 -9.18
C SER A 104 -23.84 7.77 -7.81
N PHE A 105 -23.80 6.71 -7.00
CA PHE A 105 -23.07 6.70 -5.74
C PHE A 105 -23.50 7.80 -4.76
N VAL A 106 -24.81 7.91 -4.49
CA VAL A 106 -25.39 8.98 -3.64
C VAL A 106 -24.71 9.06 -2.28
N GLY A 107 -24.42 7.93 -1.64
CA GLY A 107 -23.76 7.90 -0.34
C GLY A 107 -22.35 8.51 -0.34
N VAL A 108 -21.62 8.43 -1.46
CA VAL A 108 -20.32 9.08 -1.60
C VAL A 108 -20.44 10.60 -1.53
N HIS A 109 -21.51 11.17 -2.09
CA HIS A 109 -21.78 12.61 -1.98
C HIS A 109 -22.11 13.02 -0.53
N LEU A 110 -22.93 12.22 0.18
CA LEU A 110 -23.27 12.48 1.58
C LEU A 110 -22.02 12.38 2.47
N PHE A 111 -21.20 11.38 2.25
CA PHE A 111 -19.92 11.19 2.94
C PHE A 111 -18.94 12.35 2.65
N ALA A 112 -18.86 12.82 1.42
CA ALA A 112 -18.03 13.98 1.07
C ALA A 112 -18.49 15.26 1.80
N HIS A 113 -19.79 15.50 1.91
CA HIS A 113 -20.31 16.64 2.70
C HIS A 113 -20.01 16.51 4.20
N TRP A 114 -20.11 15.30 4.75
CA TRP A 114 -19.72 15.04 6.12
C TRP A 114 -18.23 15.33 6.35
N LEU A 115 -17.35 14.84 5.45
CA LEU A 115 -15.91 15.12 5.52
C LEU A 115 -15.58 16.61 5.41
N ASP A 116 -16.29 17.34 4.53
CA ASP A 116 -16.10 18.78 4.39
C ASP A 116 -16.50 19.52 5.69
N GLN A 117 -17.57 19.08 6.37
CA GLN A 117 -17.98 19.64 7.67
C GLN A 117 -16.98 19.34 8.79
N GLN A 118 -16.32 18.18 8.75
CA GLN A 118 -15.29 17.79 9.72
C GLN A 118 -13.91 18.37 9.39
N GLU A 119 -13.78 19.19 8.33
CA GLU A 119 -12.49 19.66 7.81
C GLU A 119 -11.48 18.52 7.56
N GLY A 120 -11.99 17.31 7.22
CA GLY A 120 -11.25 16.06 7.20
C GLY A 120 -10.02 16.05 6.29
N PHE A 121 -9.95 16.95 5.31
CA PHE A 121 -8.80 17.08 4.41
C PHE A 121 -7.82 18.20 4.80
N ALA A 122 -8.14 19.04 5.77
CA ALA A 122 -7.27 20.15 6.18
C ALA A 122 -5.87 19.66 6.63
N PRO A 123 -5.74 18.59 7.45
CA PRO A 123 -4.43 18.06 7.83
C PRO A 123 -3.63 17.55 6.63
N VAL A 124 -4.29 16.89 5.68
CA VAL A 124 -3.65 16.37 4.45
C VAL A 124 -3.06 17.50 3.61
N VAL A 125 -3.83 18.57 3.39
CA VAL A 125 -3.36 19.74 2.62
C VAL A 125 -2.21 20.42 3.33
N ALA A 126 -2.28 20.60 4.65
CA ALA A 126 -1.21 21.19 5.46
C ALA A 126 0.10 20.40 5.35
N CYS A 127 0.04 19.08 5.54
CA CYS A 127 1.21 18.21 5.43
C CYS A 127 1.82 18.22 4.01
N LEU A 128 0.99 18.19 2.96
CA LEU A 128 1.48 18.28 1.59
C LEU A 128 2.13 19.64 1.29
N ARG A 129 1.58 20.75 1.83
CA ARG A 129 2.21 22.07 1.70
C ARG A 129 3.56 22.13 2.40
N GLN A 130 3.65 21.62 3.61
CA GLN A 130 4.91 21.56 4.34
C GLN A 130 5.96 20.75 3.57
N ALA A 131 5.59 19.59 3.00
CA ALA A 131 6.49 18.79 2.18
C ALA A 131 6.97 19.54 0.91
N ILE A 132 6.08 20.28 0.24
CA ILE A 132 6.42 21.09 -0.93
C ILE A 132 7.42 22.19 -0.54
N GLU A 133 7.17 22.92 0.54
CA GLU A 133 8.08 23.98 1.00
C GLU A 133 9.44 23.44 1.47
N ALA A 134 9.47 22.27 2.12
CA ALA A 134 10.72 21.61 2.52
C ALA A 134 11.54 21.12 1.32
N HIS A 135 10.91 20.77 0.20
CA HIS A 135 11.58 20.28 -1.00
C HIS A 135 12.19 21.40 -1.86
N LYS A 136 11.57 22.58 -1.93
CA LYS A 136 11.98 23.71 -2.77
C LYS A 136 13.46 24.13 -2.61
N PRO A 137 14.01 24.28 -1.39
CA PRO A 137 15.38 24.71 -1.21
C PRO A 137 16.43 23.74 -1.75
N THR A 138 16.10 22.44 -1.75
CA THR A 138 17.00 21.38 -2.18
C THR A 138 16.92 21.08 -3.67
N HIS A 139 15.80 21.45 -4.33
CA HIS A 139 15.51 21.18 -5.73
C HIS A 139 14.85 22.39 -6.41
N PRO A 140 15.55 23.51 -6.55
CA PRO A 140 14.95 24.76 -7.07
C PRO A 140 14.48 24.66 -8.52
N ASP A 141 15.11 23.81 -9.32
CA ASP A 141 14.80 23.62 -10.75
C ASP A 141 13.66 22.64 -11.04
N ASP A 142 13.12 21.99 -9.99
CA ASP A 142 12.04 21.05 -10.17
C ASP A 142 10.73 21.76 -10.59
N ASP A 143 10.21 21.41 -11.77
CA ASP A 143 8.90 21.87 -12.22
C ASP A 143 7.78 21.13 -11.50
N PHE A 144 7.32 21.67 -10.38
CA PHE A 144 6.15 21.21 -9.65
C PHE A 144 4.86 21.91 -10.09
N ALA A 145 4.71 22.14 -11.38
CA ALA A 145 3.57 22.89 -11.93
C ALA A 145 2.20 22.44 -11.42
N LEU A 146 2.05 21.15 -11.07
CA LEU A 146 0.80 20.63 -10.50
C LEU A 146 0.67 20.84 -8.98
N LEU A 147 1.77 21.05 -8.25
CA LEU A 147 1.78 21.26 -6.82
C LEU A 147 1.78 22.76 -6.44
N HIS A 148 2.25 23.65 -7.33
CA HIS A 148 2.26 25.09 -7.10
C HIS A 148 0.89 25.77 -7.21
N HIS A 149 -0.16 25.02 -7.48
CA HIS A 149 -1.50 25.57 -7.53
C HIS A 149 -2.05 25.92 -6.13
N ARG A 150 -3.13 26.68 -6.11
CA ARG A 150 -3.90 27.00 -4.91
C ARG A 150 -4.28 25.74 -4.14
N ASP A 151 -4.41 25.81 -2.84
CA ASP A 151 -4.78 24.70 -1.96
C ASP A 151 -6.02 23.95 -2.44
N GLN A 152 -7.02 24.68 -2.92
CA GLN A 152 -8.23 24.09 -3.50
C GLN A 152 -7.93 23.14 -4.69
N THR A 153 -6.94 23.44 -5.50
CA THR A 153 -6.59 22.58 -6.65
C THR A 153 -5.80 21.35 -6.19
N LEU A 154 -4.93 21.50 -5.20
CA LEU A 154 -4.21 20.40 -4.57
C LEU A 154 -5.20 19.45 -3.89
N LEU A 155 -6.10 20.01 -3.09
CA LEU A 155 -7.20 19.30 -2.43
C LEU A 155 -8.04 18.50 -3.41
N CYS A 156 -8.58 19.14 -4.46
CA CYS A 156 -9.44 18.45 -5.43
C CYS A 156 -8.71 17.29 -6.16
N ARG A 157 -7.39 17.40 -6.40
CA ARG A 157 -6.62 16.28 -6.99
C ARG A 157 -6.46 15.14 -6.00
N PHE A 158 -6.19 15.45 -4.74
CA PHE A 158 -6.11 14.44 -3.71
C PHE A 158 -7.48 13.78 -3.47
N GLN A 159 -8.55 14.56 -3.39
CA GLN A 159 -9.93 14.08 -3.27
C GLN A 159 -10.32 13.16 -4.46
N ALA A 160 -9.87 13.48 -5.68
CA ALA A 160 -10.10 12.59 -6.82
C ALA A 160 -9.48 11.21 -6.62
N LEU A 161 -8.25 11.13 -6.09
CA LEU A 161 -7.63 9.85 -5.73
C LEU A 161 -8.32 9.19 -4.54
N PHE A 162 -8.76 9.98 -3.56
CA PHE A 162 -9.38 9.51 -2.32
C PHE A 162 -10.74 8.85 -2.58
N PHE A 163 -11.62 9.49 -3.33
CA PHE A 163 -12.97 8.99 -3.61
C PHE A 163 -13.02 7.96 -4.76
N ALA A 164 -11.97 7.85 -5.56
CA ALA A 164 -11.95 6.99 -6.74
C ALA A 164 -12.45 5.55 -6.48
N PRO A 165 -11.99 4.83 -5.45
CA PRO A 165 -12.45 3.45 -5.22
C PRO A 165 -13.93 3.36 -4.89
N LEU A 166 -14.47 4.32 -4.12
CA LEU A 166 -15.90 4.38 -3.80
C LEU A 166 -16.78 4.68 -5.02
N LEU A 167 -16.18 5.21 -6.08
CA LEU A 167 -16.83 5.48 -7.38
C LEU A 167 -16.56 4.38 -8.41
N GLY A 168 -16.04 3.22 -7.98
CA GLY A 168 -15.69 2.11 -8.86
C GLY A 168 -14.44 2.35 -9.72
N ILE A 169 -13.60 3.33 -9.38
CA ILE A 169 -12.37 3.66 -10.12
C ILE A 169 -11.17 3.09 -9.36
N GLU A 170 -10.79 1.87 -9.67
CA GLU A 170 -9.72 1.16 -8.96
C GLU A 170 -8.32 1.48 -9.49
N THR A 171 -8.20 1.88 -10.76
CA THR A 171 -6.93 2.12 -11.44
C THR A 171 -6.81 3.55 -11.96
N LEU A 172 -5.58 4.04 -12.14
CA LEU A 172 -5.38 5.36 -12.76
C LEU A 172 -5.94 5.45 -14.18
N THR A 173 -5.96 4.36 -14.95
CA THR A 173 -6.58 4.34 -16.28
C THR A 173 -8.10 4.41 -16.23
N GLY A 174 -8.71 3.96 -15.12
CA GLY A 174 -10.15 4.04 -14.91
C GLY A 174 -10.70 5.48 -14.91
N PHE A 175 -9.87 6.47 -14.58
CA PHE A 175 -10.28 7.88 -14.64
C PHE A 175 -10.65 8.37 -16.04
N ASP A 176 -10.14 7.72 -17.09
CA ASP A 176 -10.46 8.09 -18.48
C ASP A 176 -11.82 7.52 -18.94
N THR A 177 -12.36 6.54 -18.23
CA THR A 177 -13.62 5.85 -18.55
C THR A 177 -14.77 6.21 -17.59
N HIS A 178 -14.45 6.68 -16.37
CA HIS A 178 -15.41 7.00 -15.31
C HIS A 178 -15.40 8.50 -14.94
N GLU A 179 -15.30 9.38 -15.93
CA GLU A 179 -15.22 10.83 -15.71
C GLU A 179 -16.48 11.40 -15.03
N HIS A 180 -17.66 10.92 -15.38
CA HIS A 180 -18.95 11.48 -14.95
C HIS A 180 -19.16 11.43 -13.40
N PRO A 181 -18.92 10.34 -12.66
CA PRO A 181 -19.09 10.32 -11.21
C PRO A 181 -18.22 11.33 -10.49
N LEU A 182 -16.95 11.49 -10.91
CA LEU A 182 -16.05 12.49 -10.34
C LEU A 182 -16.48 13.93 -10.68
N GLN A 183 -16.97 14.16 -11.88
CA GLN A 183 -17.45 15.47 -12.29
C GLN A 183 -18.66 15.90 -11.47
N THR A 184 -19.58 15.00 -11.17
CA THR A 184 -20.73 15.30 -10.31
C THR A 184 -20.33 15.55 -8.86
N LEU A 185 -19.33 14.82 -8.34
CA LEU A 185 -18.85 14.96 -6.97
C LEU A 185 -17.99 16.20 -6.77
N LEU A 186 -16.98 16.41 -7.61
CA LEU A 186 -15.94 17.43 -7.46
C LEU A 186 -16.12 18.66 -8.38
N GLY A 187 -17.20 18.69 -9.17
CA GLY A 187 -17.45 19.74 -10.15
C GLY A 187 -16.51 19.71 -11.37
N ARG A 188 -15.64 18.70 -11.47
CA ARG A 188 -14.70 18.50 -12.58
C ARG A 188 -14.23 17.06 -12.70
N GLY A 189 -14.00 16.61 -13.92
CA GLY A 189 -13.34 15.33 -14.20
C GLY A 189 -11.82 15.44 -14.17
N TYR A 190 -11.17 14.29 -14.11
CA TYR A 190 -9.72 14.15 -14.15
C TYR A 190 -9.31 13.05 -15.14
N HIS A 191 -8.24 13.30 -15.89
CA HIS A 191 -7.64 12.29 -16.77
C HIS A 191 -6.51 11.55 -16.07
N SER A 192 -6.33 10.29 -16.40
CA SER A 192 -5.28 9.42 -15.88
C SER A 192 -3.87 10.03 -15.99
N ALA A 193 -3.60 10.70 -17.12
CA ALA A 193 -2.31 11.37 -17.34
C ALA A 193 -2.03 12.46 -16.30
N THR A 194 -3.05 13.28 -15.95
CA THR A 194 -2.90 14.35 -14.94
C THR A 194 -2.65 13.77 -13.56
N LEU A 195 -3.39 12.74 -13.16
CA LEU A 195 -3.23 12.11 -11.85
C LEU A 195 -1.94 11.30 -11.75
N THR A 196 -1.51 10.66 -12.85
CA THR A 196 -0.20 9.99 -12.90
C THR A 196 0.95 10.98 -12.72
N GLN A 197 0.87 12.15 -13.34
CA GLN A 197 1.86 13.23 -13.16
C GLN A 197 1.79 13.79 -11.74
N PHE A 198 0.61 14.04 -11.21
CA PHE A 198 0.41 14.49 -9.83
C PHE A 198 1.01 13.50 -8.82
N LEU A 199 0.71 12.21 -8.95
CA LEU A 199 1.30 11.16 -8.10
C LEU A 199 2.83 11.08 -8.25
N GLY A 200 3.37 11.35 -9.47
CA GLY A 200 4.81 11.44 -9.69
C GLY A 200 5.46 12.65 -9.01
N GLN A 201 4.74 13.75 -8.85
CA GLN A 201 5.22 14.91 -8.10
C GLN A 201 5.14 14.67 -6.59
N LEU A 202 4.07 14.03 -6.10
CA LEU A 202 3.97 13.59 -4.70
C LEU A 202 5.10 12.62 -4.32
N GLU A 203 5.49 11.71 -5.23
CA GLU A 203 6.64 10.82 -5.03
C GLU A 203 7.94 11.59 -4.83
N ARG A 204 8.17 12.67 -5.60
CA ARG A 204 9.42 13.45 -5.54
C ARG A 204 9.58 14.24 -4.25
N ILE A 205 8.49 14.76 -3.70
CA ILE A 205 8.51 15.52 -2.43
C ILE A 205 8.41 14.61 -1.19
N ASP A 206 8.55 13.28 -1.36
CA ASP A 206 8.33 12.30 -0.27
C ASP A 206 7.02 12.51 0.49
N ALA A 207 5.93 12.71 -0.25
CA ALA A 207 4.61 12.90 0.34
C ALA A 207 4.16 11.71 1.23
N ALA A 208 4.75 10.52 1.05
CA ALA A 208 4.46 9.38 1.92
C ALA A 208 4.87 9.66 3.37
N GLY A 209 6.11 10.10 3.60
CA GLY A 209 6.60 10.48 4.93
C GLY A 209 5.78 11.62 5.55
N ALA A 210 5.45 12.63 4.74
CA ALA A 210 4.65 13.78 5.19
C ALA A 210 3.20 13.43 5.57
N LEU A 211 2.60 12.43 4.92
CA LEU A 211 1.20 12.05 5.15
C LEU A 211 1.01 11.05 6.29
N ILE A 212 2.03 10.29 6.70
CA ILE A 212 1.91 9.34 7.83
C ILE A 212 1.32 9.99 9.09
N PRO A 213 1.74 11.19 9.52
CA PRO A 213 1.15 11.82 10.71
C PRO A 213 -0.36 12.05 10.61
N THR A 214 -0.92 12.16 9.40
CA THR A 214 -2.36 12.34 9.22
C THR A 214 -3.18 11.08 9.49
N LEU A 215 -2.53 9.91 9.57
CA LEU A 215 -3.17 8.65 9.97
C LEU A 215 -3.34 8.54 11.48
N VAL A 216 -2.49 9.24 12.25
CA VAL A 216 -2.43 9.12 13.71
C VAL A 216 -3.52 10.00 14.33
N PRO A 217 -4.51 9.42 15.05
CA PRO A 217 -5.54 10.19 15.73
C PRO A 217 -4.95 10.92 16.95
N GLN A 218 -5.71 11.87 17.50
CA GLN A 218 -5.31 12.58 18.72
C GLN A 218 -5.16 11.65 19.93
N GLN A 219 -5.94 10.58 19.95
CA GLN A 219 -5.85 9.53 20.97
C GLN A 219 -5.62 8.20 20.25
N VAL A 220 -4.46 7.64 20.47
CA VAL A 220 -4.10 6.30 19.97
C VAL A 220 -4.32 5.30 21.08
N GLY A 221 -4.80 4.11 20.76
CA GLY A 221 -4.90 2.99 21.70
C GLY A 221 -3.53 2.57 22.24
N GLN A 222 -3.53 1.74 23.25
CA GLN A 222 -2.28 1.25 23.87
C GLN A 222 -1.62 0.11 23.08
N ILE A 223 -2.37 -0.52 22.19
CA ILE A 223 -2.00 -1.73 21.48
C ILE A 223 -2.01 -1.45 19.98
N ALA A 224 -1.01 -1.96 19.29
CA ALA A 224 -0.95 -1.96 17.84
C ALA A 224 -0.95 -3.39 17.29
N TYR A 225 -1.82 -3.64 16.34
CA TYR A 225 -1.87 -4.87 15.56
C TYR A 225 -1.07 -4.71 14.28
N VAL A 226 -0.10 -5.59 14.04
CA VAL A 226 0.78 -5.52 12.86
C VAL A 226 0.62 -6.77 12.04
N ASP A 227 0.36 -6.60 10.74
CA ASP A 227 0.26 -7.71 9.80
C ASP A 227 0.81 -7.33 8.41
N GLY A 228 1.20 -8.36 7.66
CA GLY A 228 1.76 -8.24 6.33
C GLY A 228 0.81 -8.76 5.26
N HIS A 229 0.46 -7.91 4.29
CA HIS A 229 -0.33 -8.29 3.13
C HIS A 229 0.54 -8.40 1.88
N MET A 230 0.46 -9.57 1.20
CA MET A 230 1.26 -9.85 0.00
C MET A 230 0.49 -9.46 -1.27
N ILE A 231 1.03 -8.49 -2.01
CA ILE A 231 0.47 -8.03 -3.29
C ILE A 231 1.24 -8.68 -4.44
N ALA A 232 0.55 -9.45 -5.28
CA ALA A 232 1.15 -10.14 -6.42
C ALA A 232 1.35 -9.20 -7.61
N TYR A 233 2.44 -9.42 -8.37
CA TYR A 233 2.73 -8.69 -9.59
C TYR A 233 2.94 -9.62 -10.79
N TRP A 234 2.33 -9.26 -11.91
CA TRP A 234 2.61 -9.89 -13.21
C TRP A 234 3.61 -9.00 -13.96
N SER A 235 4.85 -9.47 -14.12
CA SER A 235 5.93 -8.73 -14.76
C SER A 235 6.70 -9.58 -15.75
N ARG A 236 7.02 -9.03 -16.92
CA ARG A 236 7.93 -9.66 -17.90
C ARG A 236 9.39 -9.49 -17.52
N VAL A 237 9.72 -8.58 -16.63
CA VAL A 237 11.08 -8.36 -16.14
C VAL A 237 11.33 -9.28 -14.96
N PRO A 238 12.50 -9.95 -14.88
CA PRO A 238 12.88 -10.73 -13.71
C PRO A 238 12.86 -9.88 -12.45
N MET A 239 11.98 -10.24 -11.50
CA MET A 239 11.83 -9.56 -10.21
C MET A 239 12.14 -10.53 -9.07
N HIS A 240 12.44 -9.97 -7.88
CA HIS A 240 12.48 -10.78 -6.67
C HIS A 240 11.11 -11.42 -6.41
N LYS A 241 11.13 -12.67 -5.94
CA LYS A 241 9.93 -13.48 -5.73
C LYS A 241 9.80 -13.88 -4.29
N GLY A 242 8.59 -13.90 -3.79
CA GLY A 242 8.22 -14.41 -2.47
C GLY A 242 6.98 -15.30 -2.55
N LYS A 243 6.64 -15.96 -1.45
CA LYS A 243 5.44 -16.78 -1.34
C LYS A 243 4.22 -15.86 -1.21
N ILE A 244 3.36 -15.87 -2.21
CA ILE A 244 2.07 -15.18 -2.15
C ILE A 244 1.05 -16.18 -1.59
N THR A 245 0.78 -16.08 -0.31
CA THR A 245 -0.02 -17.07 0.44
C THR A 245 -1.41 -17.26 -0.15
N MET A 246 -2.10 -16.18 -0.51
CA MET A 246 -3.44 -16.22 -1.12
C MET A 246 -3.47 -16.98 -2.45
N LEU A 247 -2.36 -17.04 -3.19
CA LEU A 247 -2.28 -17.73 -4.47
C LEU A 247 -1.54 -19.08 -4.37
N GLY A 248 -0.99 -19.43 -3.20
CA GLY A 248 -0.19 -20.63 -3.00
C GLY A 248 1.06 -20.72 -3.88
N ARG A 249 1.58 -19.59 -4.39
CA ARG A 249 2.65 -19.56 -5.41
C ARG A 249 3.80 -18.65 -5.00
N ILE A 250 5.00 -19.01 -5.47
CA ILE A 250 6.18 -18.15 -5.40
C ILE A 250 6.23 -17.30 -6.67
N MET A 251 6.02 -16.00 -6.53
CA MET A 251 5.99 -15.07 -7.66
C MET A 251 6.45 -13.66 -7.26
N ALA A 252 6.61 -12.80 -8.26
CA ALA A 252 6.91 -11.39 -8.02
C ALA A 252 5.79 -10.71 -7.22
N GLY A 253 6.16 -9.84 -6.31
CA GLY A 253 5.19 -9.14 -5.46
C GLY A 253 5.83 -8.07 -4.60
N SER A 254 5.09 -7.62 -3.60
CA SER A 254 5.55 -6.80 -2.48
C SER A 254 4.78 -7.19 -1.23
N GLN A 255 5.38 -6.93 -0.09
CA GLN A 255 4.72 -7.06 1.21
C GLN A 255 4.38 -5.66 1.73
N ALA A 256 3.09 -5.36 1.86
CA ALA A 256 2.59 -4.20 2.60
C ALA A 256 2.46 -4.60 4.06
N VAL A 257 3.21 -3.98 4.94
CA VAL A 257 3.05 -4.16 6.40
C VAL A 257 2.27 -2.98 6.91
N ILE A 258 1.13 -3.26 7.52
CA ILE A 258 0.16 -2.25 7.97
C ILE A 258 -0.07 -2.44 9.46
N THR A 259 -0.15 -1.32 10.16
CA THR A 259 -0.46 -1.27 11.58
C THR A 259 -1.83 -0.64 11.81
N HIS A 260 -2.63 -1.27 12.66
CA HIS A 260 -3.88 -0.73 13.19
C HIS A 260 -3.80 -0.65 14.72
N ASP A 261 -4.53 0.27 15.33
CA ASP A 261 -4.74 0.29 16.78
C ASP A 261 -5.86 -0.68 17.22
N ASP A 262 -6.12 -0.71 18.51
CA ASP A 262 -7.17 -1.52 19.15
C ASP A 262 -8.61 -1.06 18.81
N THR A 263 -8.77 0.09 18.19
CA THR A 263 -10.03 0.53 17.59
C THR A 263 -10.18 0.09 16.13
N GLY A 264 -9.10 -0.47 15.54
CA GLY A 264 -8.98 -0.85 14.13
C GLY A 264 -8.70 0.31 13.19
N GLN A 265 -8.23 1.45 13.70
CA GLN A 265 -7.78 2.57 12.89
C GLN A 265 -6.40 2.29 12.31
N GLY A 266 -6.22 2.51 11.01
CA GLY A 266 -4.93 2.35 10.35
C GLY A 266 -3.98 3.49 10.73
N LEU A 267 -2.81 3.14 11.30
CA LEU A 267 -1.84 4.09 11.84
C LEU A 267 -0.60 4.28 10.97
N PHE A 268 -0.17 3.21 10.31
CA PHE A 268 1.13 3.21 9.64
C PHE A 268 1.19 2.16 8.54
N VAL A 269 2.01 2.40 7.52
CA VAL A 269 2.31 1.43 6.46
C VAL A 269 3.74 1.56 5.98
N ALA A 270 4.37 0.40 5.71
CA ALA A 270 5.61 0.32 4.97
C ALA A 270 5.58 -0.85 3.96
N TYR A 271 6.36 -0.71 2.89
CA TYR A 271 6.49 -1.74 1.86
C TYR A 271 7.86 -2.39 1.92
N HIS A 272 7.85 -3.71 1.76
CA HIS A 272 9.06 -4.52 1.72
C HIS A 272 9.10 -5.43 0.48
N PRO A 273 10.30 -5.81 0.02
CA PRO A 273 10.44 -6.84 -1.00
C PRO A 273 9.81 -8.18 -0.56
N PRO A 274 9.25 -8.96 -1.49
CA PRO A 274 8.47 -10.15 -1.19
C PRO A 274 9.31 -11.33 -0.67
N ASP A 275 10.63 -11.29 -0.82
CA ASP A 275 11.58 -12.32 -0.41
C ASP A 275 12.22 -12.04 0.97
N ARG A 276 11.80 -10.96 1.66
CA ARG A 276 12.19 -10.68 3.03
C ARG A 276 11.16 -11.26 3.99
N HIS A 277 11.62 -12.02 4.98
CA HIS A 277 10.77 -12.49 6.06
C HIS A 277 10.47 -11.34 7.03
N LEU A 278 9.26 -11.32 7.62
CA LEU A 278 8.83 -10.27 8.55
C LEU A 278 9.84 -10.07 9.70
N SER A 279 10.40 -11.13 10.23
CA SER A 279 11.39 -11.10 11.32
C SER A 279 12.65 -10.27 11.00
N GLN A 280 12.97 -10.04 9.73
CA GLN A 280 14.19 -9.29 9.34
C GLN A 280 14.06 -7.77 9.47
N PHE A 281 12.84 -7.25 9.60
CA PHE A 281 12.62 -5.80 9.62
C PHE A 281 11.54 -5.35 10.62
N ILE A 282 10.89 -6.29 11.31
CA ILE A 282 9.73 -5.96 12.15
C ILE A 282 10.10 -5.06 13.33
N VAL A 283 11.30 -5.23 13.91
CA VAL A 283 11.77 -4.40 15.03
C VAL A 283 11.91 -2.93 14.59
N ASP A 284 12.63 -2.69 13.49
CA ASP A 284 12.80 -1.33 12.91
C ASP A 284 11.45 -0.73 12.49
N TYR A 285 10.54 -1.58 12.00
CA TYR A 285 9.18 -1.17 11.66
C TYR A 285 8.41 -0.71 12.90
N CYS A 286 8.37 -1.53 13.95
CA CYS A 286 7.68 -1.20 15.21
C CYS A 286 8.28 0.03 15.88
N GLN A 287 9.60 0.23 15.79
CA GLN A 287 10.25 1.45 16.28
C GLN A 287 9.73 2.69 15.56
N LYS A 288 9.56 2.64 14.23
CA LYS A 288 8.99 3.76 13.47
C LYS A 288 7.53 4.00 13.83
N VAL A 289 6.76 2.94 14.04
CA VAL A 289 5.36 3.06 14.52
C VAL A 289 5.33 3.71 15.89
N ALA A 290 6.14 3.23 16.85
CA ALA A 290 6.22 3.78 18.20
C ALA A 290 6.60 5.26 18.20
N LEU A 291 7.58 5.67 17.39
CA LEU A 291 7.98 7.06 17.23
C LEU A 291 6.85 7.94 16.66
N ALA A 292 6.04 7.41 15.76
CA ALA A 292 4.94 8.14 15.13
C ALA A 292 3.70 8.23 16.03
N THR A 293 3.44 7.22 16.87
CA THR A 293 2.15 7.03 17.54
C THR A 293 2.22 7.00 19.07
N GLY A 294 3.39 6.73 19.64
CA GLY A 294 3.56 6.49 21.09
C GLY A 294 3.16 5.08 21.54
N VAL A 295 2.68 4.20 20.66
CA VAL A 295 2.32 2.82 21.01
C VAL A 295 3.57 2.03 21.35
N ALA A 296 3.48 1.22 22.41
CA ALA A 296 4.60 0.41 22.86
C ALA A 296 4.30 -1.11 22.91
N VAL A 297 3.05 -1.54 22.72
CA VAL A 297 2.66 -2.96 22.70
C VAL A 297 2.19 -3.36 21.31
N PHE A 298 2.83 -4.38 20.75
CA PHE A 298 2.57 -4.88 19.40
C PHE A 298 2.08 -6.33 19.45
N VAL A 299 0.97 -6.59 18.78
CA VAL A 299 0.41 -7.93 18.57
C VAL A 299 0.71 -8.35 17.15
N ILE A 300 1.50 -9.40 16.99
CA ILE A 300 2.01 -9.85 15.71
C ILE A 300 1.69 -11.33 15.52
N ASP A 301 1.51 -11.76 14.28
CA ASP A 301 1.26 -13.15 13.94
C ASP A 301 2.47 -14.06 14.29
N ARG A 302 2.25 -15.38 14.26
CA ARG A 302 3.25 -16.44 14.45
C ARG A 302 4.55 -16.24 13.68
N ALA A 303 4.52 -15.49 12.58
CA ALA A 303 5.71 -15.11 11.82
C ALA A 303 6.76 -14.35 12.67
N ALA A 304 6.36 -13.78 13.80
CA ALA A 304 7.26 -13.13 14.79
C ALA A 304 7.67 -14.05 15.94
N ASN A 305 7.29 -15.32 15.91
CA ASN A 305 7.62 -16.29 16.95
C ASN A 305 9.10 -16.72 16.87
N ALA A 306 9.98 -15.91 17.46
CA ALA A 306 11.42 -16.18 17.51
C ALA A 306 12.06 -15.54 18.74
N VAL A 307 12.90 -16.31 19.45
CA VAL A 307 13.64 -15.83 20.63
C VAL A 307 14.46 -14.57 20.36
N ALA A 308 15.12 -14.53 19.20
CA ALA A 308 15.92 -13.37 18.80
C ALA A 308 15.07 -12.09 18.68
N LEU A 309 13.84 -12.22 18.17
CA LEU A 309 12.90 -11.10 18.10
C LEU A 309 12.41 -10.69 19.49
N ALA A 310 12.05 -11.65 20.34
CA ALA A 310 11.66 -11.37 21.71
C ALA A 310 12.71 -10.52 22.44
N ARG A 311 14.00 -10.91 22.34
CA ARG A 311 15.12 -10.16 22.91
C ARG A 311 15.30 -8.78 22.31
N ALA A 312 15.12 -8.65 20.99
CA ALA A 312 15.22 -7.36 20.31
C ALA A 312 14.09 -6.40 20.72
N PHE A 313 12.88 -6.92 20.96
CA PHE A 313 11.77 -6.14 21.51
C PHE A 313 12.03 -5.69 22.95
N ASP A 314 12.55 -6.59 23.80
CA ASP A 314 12.93 -6.23 25.18
C ASP A 314 14.00 -5.14 25.21
N HIS A 315 14.99 -5.22 24.34
CA HIS A 315 16.05 -4.20 24.25
C HIS A 315 15.52 -2.81 23.92
N GLN A 316 14.40 -2.74 23.20
CA GLN A 316 13.71 -1.49 22.86
C GLN A 316 12.62 -1.10 23.88
N ASP A 317 12.43 -1.86 24.94
CA ASP A 317 11.30 -1.74 25.88
C ASP A 317 9.93 -1.83 25.20
N PHE A 318 9.81 -2.64 24.15
CA PHE A 318 8.55 -2.88 23.45
C PHE A 318 7.86 -4.15 23.93
N GLY A 319 6.53 -4.07 24.00
CA GLY A 319 5.66 -5.24 24.17
C GLY A 319 5.51 -6.01 22.86
N LEU A 320 5.79 -7.31 22.88
CA LEU A 320 5.46 -8.24 21.78
C LEU A 320 4.55 -9.34 22.34
N LEU A 321 3.32 -9.41 21.84
CA LEU A 321 2.39 -10.51 22.09
C LEU A 321 2.29 -11.38 20.84
N CYS A 322 2.55 -12.67 20.98
CA CYS A 322 2.58 -13.62 19.89
C CYS A 322 1.97 -14.97 20.29
N LEU A 323 1.56 -15.76 19.31
CA LEU A 323 1.13 -17.14 19.50
C LEU A 323 2.30 -18.08 19.21
N LEU A 324 2.52 -19.07 20.09
CA LEU A 324 3.52 -20.11 19.90
C LEU A 324 3.07 -21.10 18.82
N ASP A 325 4.00 -21.61 18.04
CA ASP A 325 3.71 -22.64 17.06
C ASP A 325 3.45 -24.00 17.74
N ASP A 326 2.58 -24.79 17.15
CA ASP A 326 2.12 -26.07 17.73
C ASP A 326 3.25 -27.08 17.96
N ASN A 327 4.25 -27.07 17.08
CA ASN A 327 5.44 -27.91 17.18
C ASN A 327 6.45 -27.44 18.25
N GLU A 328 6.13 -26.37 18.96
CA GLU A 328 6.94 -25.79 20.03
C GLU A 328 6.26 -25.93 21.41
N HIS A 329 5.21 -26.75 21.50
CA HIS A 329 4.53 -27.05 22.77
C HIS A 329 5.25 -28.12 23.61
N ASP A 330 6.41 -28.63 23.17
CA ASP A 330 7.19 -29.59 23.92
C ASP A 330 7.64 -29.02 25.29
N GLY A 331 7.40 -29.78 26.36
CA GLY A 331 7.73 -29.37 27.72
C GLY A 331 6.67 -28.55 28.45
N LEU A 332 5.45 -28.40 27.87
CA LEU A 332 4.33 -27.75 28.57
C LEU A 332 3.95 -28.41 29.89
N GLU A 333 4.23 -29.71 30.06
CA GLU A 333 4.03 -30.44 31.31
C GLU A 333 4.93 -29.93 32.44
N SER A 334 6.03 -29.27 32.15
CA SER A 334 6.92 -28.65 33.12
C SER A 334 6.55 -27.19 33.44
N PHE A 335 5.46 -26.69 32.90
CA PHE A 335 5.00 -25.32 33.09
C PHE A 335 4.37 -25.16 34.50
N GLU A 336 4.97 -24.30 35.32
CA GLU A 336 4.41 -23.91 36.61
C GLU A 336 3.29 -22.90 36.41
N ALA A 337 2.08 -23.42 36.22
CA ALA A 337 0.92 -22.62 35.85
C ALA A 337 0.07 -22.24 37.05
N THR A 338 -0.34 -20.98 37.10
CA THR A 338 -1.47 -20.53 37.92
C THR A 338 -2.74 -20.59 37.09
N LEU A 339 -3.80 -21.24 37.63
CA LEU A 339 -5.12 -21.19 37.01
C LEU A 339 -5.74 -19.81 37.27
N GLU A 340 -5.87 -19.02 36.21
CA GLU A 340 -6.42 -17.66 36.29
C GLU A 340 -7.96 -17.64 36.16
N GLU A 341 -8.49 -18.46 35.25
CA GLU A 341 -9.92 -18.44 34.91
C GLU A 341 -10.41 -19.83 34.46
N THR A 342 -11.64 -20.19 34.85
CA THR A 342 -12.40 -21.28 34.23
C THR A 342 -13.66 -20.67 33.60
N ARG A 343 -13.81 -20.75 32.29
CA ARG A 343 -14.92 -20.20 31.54
C ARG A 343 -16.15 -21.11 31.60
N LYS A 344 -17.31 -20.57 31.22
CA LYS A 344 -18.61 -21.28 31.25
C LYS A 344 -18.63 -22.53 30.35
N ASP A 345 -17.85 -22.54 29.28
CA ASP A 345 -17.68 -23.66 28.34
C ASP A 345 -16.66 -24.71 28.79
N GLY A 346 -16.15 -24.58 30.01
CA GLY A 346 -15.15 -25.48 30.57
C GLY A 346 -13.71 -25.16 30.12
N THR A 347 -13.49 -24.12 29.30
CA THR A 347 -12.13 -23.67 28.92
C THR A 347 -11.40 -23.14 30.14
N LYS A 348 -10.17 -23.62 30.33
CA LYS A 348 -9.28 -23.18 31.43
C LYS A 348 -8.18 -22.28 30.86
N VAL A 349 -7.90 -21.18 31.55
CA VAL A 349 -6.83 -20.25 31.24
C VAL A 349 -5.81 -20.32 32.35
N TYR A 350 -4.59 -20.62 31.99
CA TYR A 350 -3.45 -20.68 32.91
C TYR A 350 -2.42 -19.62 32.53
N SER A 351 -1.71 -19.06 33.49
CA SER A 351 -0.58 -18.18 33.23
C SER A 351 0.63 -18.51 34.13
N GLY A 352 1.81 -18.10 33.67
CA GLY A 352 3.02 -18.27 34.47
C GLY A 352 4.29 -18.06 33.65
N PRO A 353 5.45 -18.12 34.34
CA PRO A 353 6.74 -18.07 33.65
C PRO A 353 7.06 -19.44 33.03
N TRP A 354 7.60 -19.42 31.82
CA TRP A 354 8.13 -20.61 31.17
C TRP A 354 9.30 -20.21 30.27
N LYS A 355 10.12 -21.18 29.89
CA LYS A 355 11.23 -20.95 28.99
C LYS A 355 10.78 -21.05 27.53
N MET A 356 11.22 -20.12 26.70
CA MET A 356 11.02 -20.25 25.27
C MET A 356 11.61 -21.56 24.75
N PRO A 357 10.89 -22.31 23.91
CA PRO A 357 11.38 -23.56 23.35
C PRO A 357 12.76 -23.41 22.72
N ARG A 358 13.66 -24.40 22.98
CA ARG A 358 15.04 -24.42 22.44
C ARG A 358 15.93 -23.25 22.87
N ALA A 359 15.50 -22.48 23.87
CA ALA A 359 16.29 -21.38 24.42
C ALA A 359 16.14 -21.30 25.93
N ASP A 360 17.19 -20.88 26.62
CA ASP A 360 17.12 -20.53 28.03
C ASP A 360 16.71 -19.06 28.18
N ASP A 361 15.45 -18.79 27.87
CA ASP A 361 14.90 -17.43 27.81
C ASP A 361 13.51 -17.42 28.48
N PRO A 362 13.46 -17.09 29.80
CA PRO A 362 12.20 -17.08 30.54
C PRO A 362 11.27 -15.98 30.06
N ARG A 363 10.03 -16.34 29.78
CA ARG A 363 8.97 -15.46 29.35
C ARG A 363 7.70 -15.70 30.15
N HIS A 364 6.74 -14.79 30.02
CA HIS A 364 5.41 -15.03 30.52
C HIS A 364 4.56 -15.68 29.44
N PHE A 365 3.86 -16.76 29.81
CA PHE A 365 2.99 -17.50 28.92
C PHE A 365 1.57 -17.51 29.45
N VAL A 366 0.61 -17.54 28.52
CA VAL A 366 -0.80 -17.79 28.80
C VAL A 366 -1.26 -18.97 27.96
N ILE A 367 -1.78 -20.00 28.63
CA ILE A 367 -2.26 -21.23 28.02
C ILE A 367 -3.78 -21.24 28.10
N VAL A 368 -4.43 -21.38 26.94
CA VAL A 368 -5.88 -21.60 26.83
C VAL A 368 -6.10 -23.05 26.47
N ALA A 369 -6.60 -23.82 27.43
CA ALA A 369 -6.94 -25.22 27.29
C ALA A 369 -8.46 -25.39 27.24
N PRO A 370 -9.08 -25.52 26.06
CA PRO A 370 -10.51 -25.79 25.93
C PRO A 370 -10.84 -27.19 26.45
N ALA A 371 -12.07 -27.43 26.86
CA ALA A 371 -12.55 -28.75 27.29
C ALA A 371 -12.43 -29.78 26.15
N GLU A 372 -12.68 -29.34 24.94
CA GLU A 372 -12.49 -30.09 23.70
C GLU A 372 -11.78 -29.20 22.67
N GLY A 373 -10.79 -29.75 21.98
CA GLY A 373 -10.07 -29.04 20.92
C GLY A 373 -8.61 -28.78 21.24
N LYS A 374 -8.04 -27.78 20.56
CA LYS A 374 -6.62 -27.52 20.56
C LYS A 374 -6.24 -26.48 21.61
N THR A 375 -5.22 -26.81 22.40
CA THR A 375 -4.57 -25.86 23.31
C THR A 375 -3.85 -24.76 22.52
N LEU A 376 -4.06 -23.52 22.93
CA LEU A 376 -3.38 -22.35 22.39
C LEU A 376 -2.43 -21.79 23.44
N VAL A 377 -1.21 -21.45 23.03
CA VAL A 377 -0.16 -20.95 23.92
C VAL A 377 0.27 -19.56 23.43
N TYR A 378 -0.02 -18.56 24.22
CA TYR A 378 0.39 -17.18 23.98
C TYR A 378 1.63 -16.87 24.80
N TRP A 379 2.52 -16.08 24.27
CA TRP A 379 3.67 -15.57 25.02
C TRP A 379 3.84 -14.07 24.80
N GLY A 380 4.40 -13.42 25.78
CA GLY A 380 4.63 -11.98 25.74
C GLY A 380 5.93 -11.57 26.42
N THR A 381 6.48 -10.46 25.95
CA THR A 381 7.60 -9.77 26.60
C THR A 381 7.15 -9.15 27.93
N PRO A 382 8.08 -8.78 28.84
CA PRO A 382 7.74 -8.19 30.14
C PRO A 382 6.83 -6.95 30.02
N ARG A 383 7.00 -6.15 28.99
CA ARG A 383 6.18 -4.96 28.71
C ARG A 383 4.71 -5.31 28.47
N VAL A 384 4.40 -6.44 27.80
CA VAL A 384 3.02 -6.90 27.61
C VAL A 384 2.37 -7.21 28.96
N LYS A 385 3.07 -7.95 29.82
CA LYS A 385 2.58 -8.28 31.16
C LYS A 385 2.36 -7.04 32.04
N ALA A 386 3.21 -6.01 31.87
CA ALA A 386 3.06 -4.75 32.60
C ALA A 386 1.89 -3.90 32.10
N THR A 387 1.40 -4.14 30.87
CA THR A 387 0.35 -3.34 30.23
C THR A 387 -1.00 -4.06 30.22
N LEU A 388 -0.99 -5.39 30.10
CA LEU A 388 -2.20 -6.22 29.91
C LEU A 388 -2.24 -7.35 30.93
N GLU A 389 -3.40 -7.55 31.55
CA GLU A 389 -3.67 -8.71 32.36
C GLU A 389 -3.59 -10.01 31.53
N PRO A 390 -2.98 -11.09 32.05
CA PRO A 390 -2.82 -12.35 31.32
C PRO A 390 -4.12 -12.92 30.74
N THR A 391 -5.22 -12.80 31.46
CA THR A 391 -6.55 -13.26 31.01
C THR A 391 -7.08 -12.54 29.78
N ALA A 392 -6.60 -11.32 29.51
CA ALA A 392 -6.97 -10.52 28.33
C ALA A 392 -6.20 -10.92 27.06
N TRP A 393 -5.01 -11.55 27.17
CA TRP A 393 -4.15 -11.84 26.02
C TRP A 393 -4.83 -12.64 24.89
N PRO A 394 -5.60 -13.71 25.20
CA PRO A 394 -6.30 -14.46 24.17
C PRO A 394 -7.33 -13.62 23.39
N GLN A 395 -8.01 -12.71 24.10
CA GLN A 395 -9.00 -11.82 23.49
C GLN A 395 -8.31 -10.78 22.59
N VAL A 396 -7.29 -10.10 23.12
CA VAL A 396 -6.49 -9.12 22.38
C VAL A 396 -5.87 -9.74 21.11
N TYR A 397 -5.34 -10.95 21.20
CA TYR A 397 -4.81 -11.63 20.03
C TYR A 397 -5.89 -11.99 18.99
N ARG A 398 -7.10 -12.35 19.42
CA ARG A 398 -8.23 -12.64 18.54
C ARG A 398 -8.72 -11.37 17.84
N GLU A 399 -8.78 -10.26 18.55
CA GLU A 399 -9.16 -8.94 18.00
C GLU A 399 -8.25 -8.53 16.85
N ARG A 400 -6.97 -8.92 16.86
CA ARG A 400 -6.08 -8.74 15.72
C ARG A 400 -6.69 -9.29 14.43
N SER A 401 -7.15 -10.55 14.43
CA SER A 401 -7.77 -11.15 13.25
C SER A 401 -9.04 -10.40 12.84
N GLU A 402 -9.93 -10.12 13.79
CA GLU A 402 -11.21 -9.47 13.50
C GLU A 402 -11.03 -8.04 12.95
N LEU A 403 -10.14 -7.25 13.55
CA LEU A 403 -9.92 -5.87 13.15
C LEU A 403 -9.08 -5.76 11.87
N GLN A 404 -7.97 -6.50 11.78
CA GLN A 404 -7.07 -6.42 10.62
C GLN A 404 -7.60 -7.14 9.39
N GLU A 405 -8.10 -8.38 9.51
CA GLU A 405 -8.59 -9.14 8.36
C GLU A 405 -9.81 -8.43 7.72
N ASN A 406 -10.74 -7.94 8.53
CA ASN A 406 -11.87 -7.16 8.03
C ASN A 406 -11.42 -5.82 7.41
N SER A 407 -10.41 -5.16 7.99
CA SER A 407 -9.84 -3.94 7.41
C SER A 407 -9.14 -4.23 6.08
N PHE A 408 -8.30 -5.27 5.99
CA PHE A 408 -7.68 -5.68 4.73
C PHE A 408 -8.72 -6.00 3.66
N LYS A 409 -9.76 -6.75 4.01
CA LYS A 409 -10.85 -7.06 3.08
C LYS A 409 -11.50 -5.79 2.53
N ARG A 410 -11.88 -4.86 3.39
CA ARG A 410 -12.46 -3.58 2.94
C ARG A 410 -11.49 -2.75 2.12
N MET A 411 -10.21 -2.69 2.52
CA MET A 411 -9.18 -1.98 1.74
C MET A 411 -8.97 -2.60 0.36
N ILE A 412 -9.16 -3.91 0.20
CA ILE A 412 -9.12 -4.59 -1.10
C ILE A 412 -10.37 -4.24 -1.91
N ASP A 413 -11.54 -4.45 -1.33
CA ASP A 413 -12.84 -4.36 -2.02
C ASP A 413 -13.23 -2.90 -2.34
N HIS A 414 -12.96 -1.97 -1.42
CA HIS A 414 -13.39 -0.57 -1.53
C HIS A 414 -12.25 0.45 -1.49
N GLY A 415 -11.02 0.03 -1.28
CA GLY A 415 -9.84 0.90 -1.19
C GLY A 415 -8.82 0.70 -2.30
N ALA A 416 -8.99 -0.30 -3.17
CA ALA A 416 -8.08 -0.68 -4.24
C ALA A 416 -6.64 -0.97 -3.76
N LEU A 417 -6.49 -1.62 -2.59
CA LEU A 417 -5.20 -1.95 -1.98
C LEU A 417 -4.32 -2.82 -2.89
N ASN A 418 -4.90 -3.77 -3.59
CA ASN A 418 -4.18 -4.68 -4.50
C ASN A 418 -3.81 -4.04 -5.84
N THR A 419 -4.23 -2.80 -6.09
CA THR A 419 -3.93 -2.09 -7.33
C THR A 419 -2.48 -1.59 -7.34
N ASN A 420 -1.86 -1.71 -8.49
CA ASN A 420 -0.47 -1.38 -8.69
C ASN A 420 -0.32 0.02 -9.29
N TYR A 421 0.11 0.97 -8.47
CA TYR A 421 0.26 2.38 -8.84
C TYR A 421 1.65 2.78 -9.33
N GLY A 422 2.69 1.97 -9.08
CA GLY A 422 4.07 2.24 -9.48
C GLY A 422 4.64 1.22 -10.46
N ARG A 423 5.31 1.67 -11.54
CA ARG A 423 6.00 0.79 -12.51
C ARG A 423 7.52 0.92 -12.48
N LYS A 424 8.06 1.89 -11.74
CA LYS A 424 9.49 2.12 -11.62
C LYS A 424 10.15 0.94 -10.90
N LYS A 425 11.32 0.54 -11.38
CA LYS A 425 12.05 -0.60 -10.88
C LYS A 425 13.44 -0.17 -10.43
N ILE A 426 13.91 -0.80 -9.37
CA ILE A 426 15.25 -0.64 -8.83
C ILE A 426 15.98 -1.96 -9.08
N ILE A 427 17.07 -1.93 -9.82
CA ILE A 427 17.86 -3.13 -10.13
C ILE A 427 18.80 -3.40 -8.97
N SER A 428 18.76 -4.62 -8.45
CA SER A 428 19.65 -5.12 -7.40
C SER A 428 20.19 -6.51 -7.73
N ALA A 429 21.16 -6.97 -6.97
CA ALA A 429 21.65 -8.35 -7.10
C ALA A 429 20.54 -9.36 -6.73
N ASP A 430 20.56 -10.53 -7.33
CA ASP A 430 19.61 -11.61 -6.99
C ASP A 430 19.85 -12.10 -5.55
N ARG A 431 19.05 -11.63 -4.62
CA ARG A 431 19.15 -11.96 -3.19
C ARG A 431 18.96 -13.45 -2.90
N HIS A 432 18.22 -14.16 -3.76
CA HIS A 432 18.10 -15.61 -3.59
C HIS A 432 19.42 -16.31 -3.91
N GLN A 433 20.05 -15.95 -5.02
CA GLN A 433 21.37 -16.48 -5.39
C GLN A 433 22.44 -16.08 -4.37
N GLN A 434 22.39 -14.84 -3.85
CA GLN A 434 23.28 -14.42 -2.77
C GLN A 434 23.16 -15.29 -1.53
N ARG A 435 21.93 -15.54 -1.05
CA ARG A 435 21.68 -16.42 0.12
C ARG A 435 22.15 -17.86 -0.15
N VAL A 436 21.86 -18.41 -1.33
CA VAL A 436 22.36 -19.74 -1.70
C VAL A 436 23.88 -19.78 -1.64
N ARG A 437 24.54 -18.73 -2.13
CA ARG A 437 26.00 -18.62 -2.09
C ARG A 437 26.53 -18.53 -0.65
N GLU A 438 25.97 -17.65 0.16
CA GLU A 438 26.33 -17.53 1.57
C GLU A 438 26.18 -18.85 2.33
N HIS A 439 25.11 -19.60 2.08
CA HIS A 439 24.92 -20.93 2.67
C HIS A 439 25.97 -21.95 2.16
N LEU A 440 26.34 -21.89 0.88
CA LEU A 440 27.39 -22.76 0.34
C LEU A 440 28.76 -22.39 0.90
N ASP A 441 29.08 -21.11 1.03
CA ASP A 441 30.32 -20.64 1.61
C ASP A 441 30.46 -21.07 3.08
N GLN A 442 29.37 -20.93 3.87
CA GLN A 442 29.31 -21.44 5.25
C GLN A 442 29.47 -22.96 5.30
N ALA A 443 28.79 -23.69 4.41
CA ALA A 443 28.90 -25.15 4.35
C ALA A 443 30.30 -25.60 3.94
N LEU A 444 30.95 -24.87 3.02
CA LEU A 444 32.32 -25.11 2.57
C LEU A 444 33.32 -24.88 3.72
N GLU A 445 33.18 -23.75 4.44
CA GLU A 445 34.01 -23.46 5.64
C GLU A 445 33.85 -24.55 6.72
N ALA A 446 32.62 -24.98 6.98
CA ALA A 446 32.36 -26.05 7.94
C ALA A 446 32.97 -27.40 7.48
N ALA A 447 32.89 -27.70 6.16
CA ALA A 447 33.51 -28.89 5.58
C ALA A 447 35.04 -28.83 5.66
N GLN A 448 35.64 -27.69 5.42
CA GLN A 448 37.08 -27.47 5.54
C GLN A 448 37.55 -27.69 6.98
N LYS A 449 36.88 -27.07 7.97
CA LYS A 449 37.18 -27.30 9.40
C LYS A 449 37.05 -28.77 9.79
N ARG A 450 36.11 -29.51 9.19
CA ARG A 450 35.93 -30.95 9.41
C ARG A 450 37.09 -31.74 8.82
N VAL A 451 37.55 -31.44 7.61
CA VAL A 451 38.71 -32.08 6.98
C VAL A 451 39.97 -31.85 7.82
N GLU A 452 40.23 -30.61 8.23
CA GLU A 452 41.36 -30.27 9.11
C GLU A 452 41.33 -31.06 10.42
N LYS A 453 40.16 -31.12 11.10
CA LYS A 453 39.99 -31.86 12.37
C LYS A 453 40.19 -33.36 12.16
N GLN A 454 39.68 -33.95 11.07
CA GLN A 454 39.89 -35.37 10.79
C GLN A 454 41.34 -35.67 10.41
N GLY A 455 41.97 -34.80 9.59
CA GLY A 455 43.38 -34.91 9.26
C GLY A 455 44.28 -34.88 10.51
N GLN A 456 43.96 -34.04 11.52
CA GLN A 456 44.67 -34.01 12.80
C GLN A 456 44.51 -35.33 13.58
N LYS A 457 43.29 -35.92 13.58
CA LYS A 457 43.04 -37.22 14.25
C LYS A 457 43.80 -38.35 13.54
N VAL A 458 43.83 -38.36 12.22
CA VAL A 458 44.60 -39.36 11.43
C VAL A 458 46.07 -39.24 11.79
N LYS A 459 46.68 -38.05 11.76
CA LYS A 459 48.07 -37.81 12.14
C LYS A 459 48.36 -38.30 13.56
N THR A 460 47.51 -37.98 14.54
CA THR A 460 47.64 -38.42 15.93
C THR A 460 47.58 -39.96 16.02
N GLN A 461 46.67 -40.59 15.29
CA GLN A 461 46.52 -42.06 15.30
C GLN A 461 47.69 -42.76 14.60
N GLN A 462 48.20 -42.20 13.48
CA GLN A 462 49.42 -42.68 12.83
C GLN A 462 50.60 -42.70 13.80
N ALA A 463 50.82 -41.59 14.56
CA ALA A 463 51.88 -41.55 15.56
C ALA A 463 51.72 -42.67 16.63
N LYS A 464 50.48 -42.96 17.06
CA LYS A 464 50.18 -44.05 18.02
C LYS A 464 50.42 -45.46 17.39
N VAL A 465 50.16 -45.61 16.10
CA VAL A 465 50.46 -46.86 15.39
C VAL A 465 51.96 -47.09 15.33
N VAL A 466 52.77 -46.08 14.97
CA VAL A 466 54.22 -46.14 14.95
C VAL A 466 54.79 -46.47 16.31
N GLU A 467 54.30 -45.81 17.38
CA GLU A 467 54.71 -46.09 18.76
C GLU A 467 54.40 -47.54 19.22
N SER A 468 53.24 -48.11 18.75
CA SER A 468 52.90 -49.48 19.12
C SER A 468 53.73 -50.51 18.37
N ALA A 469 54.10 -50.19 17.13
CA ALA A 469 55.00 -51.03 16.35
C ALA A 469 56.40 -51.09 16.97
N SER A 470 56.94 -49.96 17.41
CA SER A 470 58.25 -49.89 18.07
C SER A 470 58.32 -50.62 19.40
N LYS A 471 57.19 -50.72 20.13
CA LYS A 471 57.09 -51.41 21.43
C LYS A 471 56.70 -52.88 21.36
N GLY A 472 56.50 -53.44 20.16
CA GLY A 472 56.19 -54.86 19.93
C GLY A 472 54.80 -55.33 20.43
N HIS A 473 53.84 -54.42 20.61
CA HIS A 473 52.50 -54.73 21.13
C HIS A 473 51.52 -55.20 20.06
N GLY A 474 51.59 -56.46 19.55
CA GLY A 474 50.87 -56.97 18.42
C GLY A 474 49.34 -56.73 18.43
N LYS A 475 48.61 -57.15 19.45
CA LYS A 475 47.16 -56.94 19.55
C LYS A 475 46.74 -55.44 19.58
N ARG A 476 47.50 -54.56 20.24
CA ARG A 476 47.27 -53.12 20.25
C ARG A 476 47.58 -52.46 18.91
N LEU A 477 48.57 -52.96 18.23
CA LEU A 477 48.94 -52.48 16.88
C LEU A 477 47.80 -52.76 15.90
N GLU A 478 47.26 -53.97 15.86
CA GLU A 478 46.15 -54.35 15.00
C GLU A 478 44.89 -53.50 15.27
N GLN A 479 44.54 -53.27 16.53
CA GLN A 479 43.40 -52.42 16.89
C GLN A 479 43.62 -50.96 16.46
N ARG A 480 44.84 -50.43 16.66
CA ARG A 480 45.19 -49.04 16.26
C ARG A 480 45.20 -48.89 14.73
N GLN A 481 45.60 -49.92 13.96
CA GLN A 481 45.54 -49.96 12.50
C GLN A 481 44.08 -49.95 12.01
N ARG A 482 43.19 -50.75 12.60
CA ARG A 482 41.74 -50.72 12.27
C ARG A 482 41.11 -49.35 12.52
N THR A 483 41.47 -48.72 13.66
CA THR A 483 41.01 -47.36 13.96
C THR A 483 41.53 -46.33 12.97
N LEU A 484 42.81 -46.46 12.56
CA LEU A 484 43.41 -45.59 11.53
C LEU A 484 42.68 -45.74 10.20
N ALA A 485 42.42 -46.96 9.72
CA ALA A 485 41.68 -47.20 8.49
C ALA A 485 40.26 -46.59 8.53
N GLY A 486 39.59 -46.65 9.69
CA GLY A 486 38.31 -45.98 9.90
C GLY A 486 38.41 -44.46 9.78
N LEU A 487 39.41 -43.83 10.40
CA LEU A 487 39.64 -42.39 10.34
C LEU A 487 40.07 -41.93 8.93
N ASP A 488 40.86 -42.73 8.21
CA ASP A 488 41.24 -42.41 6.81
C ASP A 488 40.01 -42.40 5.89
N LYS A 489 39.09 -43.37 6.09
CA LYS A 489 37.82 -43.37 5.34
C LYS A 489 37.00 -42.13 5.65
N GLU A 490 36.84 -41.75 6.97
CA GLU A 490 36.14 -40.53 7.36
C GLU A 490 36.77 -39.25 6.78
N LEU A 491 38.10 -39.22 6.68
CA LEU A 491 38.83 -38.10 6.07
C LEU A 491 38.55 -38.03 4.57
N THR A 492 38.62 -39.16 3.86
CA THR A 492 38.32 -39.25 2.44
C THR A 492 36.88 -38.80 2.16
N ASP A 493 35.89 -39.24 2.94
CA ASP A 493 34.49 -38.84 2.81
C ASP A 493 34.32 -37.33 3.05
N ALA A 494 35.03 -36.79 4.03
CA ALA A 494 34.99 -35.34 4.33
C ALA A 494 35.62 -34.53 3.16
N GLN A 495 36.73 -34.98 2.57
CA GLN A 495 37.35 -34.35 1.42
C GLN A 495 36.45 -34.39 0.19
N HIS A 496 35.82 -35.55 -0.09
CA HIS A 496 34.84 -35.67 -1.17
C HIS A 496 33.67 -34.66 -1.01
N LYS A 497 33.15 -34.56 0.19
CA LYS A 497 32.08 -33.60 0.48
C LYS A 497 32.54 -32.15 0.28
N GLN A 498 33.74 -31.79 0.69
CA GLN A 498 34.34 -30.45 0.48
C GLN A 498 34.49 -30.17 -1.01
N ALA A 499 35.04 -31.11 -1.80
CA ALA A 499 35.21 -30.98 -3.23
C ALA A 499 33.88 -30.77 -3.98
N SER A 500 32.85 -31.56 -3.64
CA SER A 500 31.50 -31.40 -4.20
C SER A 500 30.88 -30.02 -3.88
N LEU A 501 31.03 -29.50 -2.65
CA LEU A 501 30.56 -28.17 -2.29
C LEU A 501 31.33 -27.06 -3.03
N ALA A 502 32.65 -27.21 -3.22
CA ALA A 502 33.46 -26.28 -3.97
C ALA A 502 33.08 -26.24 -5.47
N GLU A 503 32.79 -27.38 -6.05
CA GLU A 503 32.27 -27.49 -7.42
C GLU A 503 30.92 -26.79 -7.58
N HIS A 504 29.97 -27.00 -6.65
CA HIS A 504 28.68 -26.34 -6.66
C HIS A 504 28.85 -24.81 -6.48
N ALA A 505 29.72 -24.34 -5.61
CA ALA A 505 29.98 -22.92 -5.41
C ALA A 505 30.59 -22.26 -6.68
N SER A 506 31.49 -22.98 -7.37
CA SER A 506 32.06 -22.52 -8.63
C SER A 506 31.04 -22.46 -9.77
N ALA A 507 30.16 -23.47 -9.85
CA ALA A 507 29.12 -23.53 -10.88
C ALA A 507 28.05 -22.44 -10.76
N LEU A 508 27.80 -21.90 -9.57
CA LEU A 508 26.82 -20.84 -9.36
C LEU A 508 27.18 -19.51 -10.01
N GLY A 509 28.43 -19.24 -10.28
CA GLY A 509 28.88 -17.96 -10.85
C GLY A 509 28.51 -16.72 -9.99
N PRO A 510 28.72 -15.49 -10.47
CA PRO A 510 28.30 -14.28 -9.76
C PRO A 510 26.77 -14.16 -9.72
N PRO A 511 26.20 -13.56 -8.66
CA PRO A 511 24.75 -13.39 -8.56
C PRO A 511 24.22 -12.55 -9.72
N GLY A 512 23.16 -13.02 -10.36
CA GLY A 512 22.45 -12.29 -11.40
C GLY A 512 21.80 -11.01 -10.86
N LYS A 513 21.16 -10.27 -11.75
CA LYS A 513 20.41 -9.05 -11.39
C LYS A 513 18.92 -9.30 -11.45
N ARG A 514 18.18 -8.81 -10.44
CA ARG A 514 16.72 -8.78 -10.40
C ARG A 514 16.23 -7.37 -10.07
N ALA A 515 14.97 -7.14 -10.35
CA ALA A 515 14.33 -5.87 -10.05
C ALA A 515 13.49 -5.96 -8.78
N ASP A 516 13.58 -4.94 -7.95
CA ASP A 516 12.57 -4.56 -6.97
C ASP A 516 11.68 -3.47 -7.55
N ARG A 517 10.55 -3.25 -6.93
CA ARG A 517 9.72 -2.09 -7.20
C ARG A 517 10.17 -0.88 -6.39
N ASP A 518 9.99 0.29 -6.98
CA ASP A 518 9.95 1.53 -6.22
C ASP A 518 8.58 1.65 -5.56
N PHE A 519 8.54 1.56 -4.24
CA PHE A 519 7.30 1.52 -3.46
C PHE A 519 6.71 2.89 -3.13
N ARG A 520 7.40 4.00 -3.41
CA ARG A 520 6.97 5.34 -2.96
C ARG A 520 5.56 5.70 -3.41
N LYS A 521 5.22 5.51 -4.68
CA LYS A 521 3.84 5.75 -5.17
C LYS A 521 2.83 4.79 -4.55
N GLN A 522 3.22 3.54 -4.36
CA GLN A 522 2.38 2.53 -3.74
C GLN A 522 2.09 2.91 -2.28
N THR A 523 3.10 3.37 -1.55
CA THR A 523 2.95 3.83 -0.16
C THR A 523 1.99 5.01 -0.06
N ILE A 524 2.13 6.03 -0.92
CA ILE A 524 1.19 7.18 -0.97
C ILE A 524 -0.25 6.70 -1.19
N MET A 525 -0.46 5.78 -2.14
CA MET A 525 -1.80 5.28 -2.44
C MET A 525 -2.36 4.39 -1.33
N THR A 526 -1.51 3.68 -0.59
CA THR A 526 -1.97 2.91 0.58
C THR A 526 -2.28 3.81 1.78
N ILE A 527 -1.50 4.87 2.00
CA ILE A 527 -1.86 5.90 2.99
C ILE A 527 -3.23 6.50 2.64
N ARG A 528 -3.47 6.83 1.37
CA ARG A 528 -4.79 7.28 0.90
C ARG A 528 -5.89 6.25 1.22
N THR A 529 -5.61 4.95 1.02
CA THR A 529 -6.56 3.87 1.34
C THR A 529 -6.83 3.79 2.86
N LEU A 530 -5.79 3.91 3.69
CA LEU A 530 -5.95 3.96 5.15
C LEU A 530 -6.72 5.19 5.62
N LEU A 531 -6.46 6.36 5.04
CA LEU A 531 -7.24 7.57 5.31
C LEU A 531 -8.72 7.39 4.95
N LEU A 532 -9.01 6.74 3.83
CA LEU A 532 -10.38 6.43 3.43
C LEU A 532 -11.05 5.47 4.42
N GLU A 533 -10.37 4.39 4.81
CA GLU A 533 -10.89 3.41 5.77
C GLU A 533 -11.13 4.04 7.14
N ASN A 534 -10.19 4.86 7.63
CA ASN A 534 -10.32 5.59 8.89
C ASN A 534 -11.52 6.56 8.84
N ALA A 535 -11.68 7.29 7.74
CA ALA A 535 -12.79 8.22 7.56
C ALA A 535 -14.14 7.50 7.47
N LEU A 536 -14.22 6.36 6.76
CA LEU A 536 -15.44 5.54 6.70
C LEU A 536 -15.80 4.98 8.08
N ARG A 537 -14.83 4.54 8.88
CA ARG A 537 -15.07 4.10 10.26
C ARG A 537 -15.60 5.24 11.13
N ALA A 538 -14.97 6.41 11.08
CA ALA A 538 -15.43 7.57 11.83
C ALA A 538 -16.87 7.99 11.43
N PHE A 539 -17.17 8.00 10.13
CA PHE A 539 -18.52 8.23 9.63
C PHE A 539 -19.53 7.20 10.16
N MET A 540 -19.13 5.92 10.18
CA MET A 540 -19.97 4.84 10.71
C MET A 540 -20.23 4.95 12.21
N VAL A 541 -19.23 5.34 13.01
CA VAL A 541 -19.42 5.56 14.46
C VAL A 541 -20.48 6.62 14.70
N VAL A 542 -20.43 7.74 13.97
CA VAL A 542 -21.45 8.80 14.07
C VAL A 542 -22.82 8.31 13.61
N LEU A 543 -22.89 7.63 12.47
CA LEU A 543 -24.14 7.09 11.93
C LEU A 543 -24.76 6.03 12.85
N LEU A 544 -23.98 5.06 13.33
CA LEU A 544 -24.46 4.00 14.24
C LEU A 544 -24.97 4.56 15.56
N GLY A 545 -24.38 5.65 16.05
CA GLY A 545 -24.90 6.37 17.23
C GLY A 545 -26.32 6.92 17.07
N THR A 546 -26.83 6.97 15.85
CA THR A 546 -28.20 7.43 15.53
C THR A 546 -29.16 6.27 15.19
N LEU A 547 -28.65 5.03 14.99
CA LEU A 547 -29.46 3.88 14.59
C LEU A 547 -29.86 3.02 15.80
N GLN A 548 -31.00 2.36 15.70
CA GLN A 548 -31.44 1.35 16.67
C GLN A 548 -30.93 -0.06 16.30
N THR A 549 -30.72 -0.30 15.01
CA THR A 549 -30.27 -1.59 14.48
C THR A 549 -28.75 -1.59 14.29
N GLN A 550 -28.07 -2.68 14.72
CA GLN A 550 -26.68 -2.87 14.41
C GLN A 550 -26.49 -3.21 12.93
N VAL A 551 -25.75 -2.40 12.21
CA VAL A 551 -25.51 -2.54 10.77
C VAL A 551 -23.99 -2.54 10.50
N SER A 552 -23.54 -3.46 9.65
CA SER A 552 -22.13 -3.47 9.26
C SER A 552 -21.80 -2.37 8.24
N LEU A 553 -20.55 -1.95 8.21
CA LEU A 553 -20.06 -0.98 7.21
C LEU A 553 -20.30 -1.49 5.79
N GLU A 554 -20.07 -2.78 5.50
CA GLU A 554 -20.32 -3.38 4.19
C GLU A 554 -21.79 -3.25 3.77
N CYS A 555 -22.70 -3.41 4.71
CA CYS A 555 -24.14 -3.26 4.44
C CYS A 555 -24.47 -1.80 4.07
N ILE A 556 -23.90 -0.82 4.78
CA ILE A 556 -24.07 0.61 4.45
C ILE A 556 -23.46 0.96 3.10
N LEU A 557 -22.25 0.44 2.79
CA LEU A 557 -21.64 0.66 1.49
C LEU A 557 -22.53 0.19 0.36
N ARG A 558 -23.12 -1.00 0.46
CA ARG A 558 -24.04 -1.53 -0.56
C ARG A 558 -25.38 -0.80 -0.60
N LEU A 559 -25.95 -0.47 0.56
CA LEU A 559 -27.31 0.11 0.64
C LEU A 559 -27.35 1.60 0.34
N VAL A 560 -26.25 2.33 0.55
CA VAL A 560 -26.22 3.79 0.44
C VAL A 560 -25.20 4.25 -0.59
N PHE A 561 -23.93 3.78 -0.46
CA PHE A 561 -22.83 4.31 -1.27
C PHE A 561 -22.91 3.89 -2.73
N GLU A 562 -23.28 2.64 -3.01
CA GLU A 562 -23.39 2.12 -4.38
C GLU A 562 -24.73 2.46 -5.07
N ARG A 563 -25.69 3.07 -4.33
CA ARG A 563 -27.00 3.39 -4.91
C ARG A 563 -26.97 4.64 -5.78
N SER A 564 -27.72 4.55 -6.87
CA SER A 564 -28.09 5.71 -7.69
C SER A 564 -29.17 6.53 -7.01
N GLY A 565 -29.38 7.74 -7.51
CA GLY A 565 -30.41 8.63 -7.02
C GLY A 565 -30.51 9.92 -7.78
N ALA A 566 -30.93 10.97 -7.10
CA ALA A 566 -31.01 12.33 -7.66
C ALA A 566 -30.65 13.36 -6.59
N ARG A 567 -30.21 14.54 -7.03
CA ARG A 567 -29.94 15.70 -6.20
C ARG A 567 -30.79 16.88 -6.67
N ILE A 568 -31.49 17.53 -5.73
CA ILE A 568 -32.25 18.74 -5.99
C ILE A 568 -31.77 19.82 -5.02
N GLY A 569 -31.22 20.92 -5.54
CA GLY A 569 -30.84 22.08 -4.73
C GLY A 569 -31.88 23.19 -4.85
N THR A 570 -32.39 23.67 -3.73
CA THR A 570 -33.25 24.86 -3.64
C THR A 570 -32.49 26.04 -3.03
N SER A 571 -33.12 27.17 -2.82
CA SER A 571 -32.54 28.29 -2.10
C SER A 571 -32.27 27.98 -0.61
N SER A 572 -33.06 27.11 0.00
CA SER A 572 -33.07 26.81 1.43
C SER A 572 -32.44 25.48 1.83
N GLU A 573 -32.51 24.45 0.98
CA GLU A 573 -32.04 23.10 1.27
C GLU A 573 -31.50 22.37 0.04
N VAL A 574 -30.80 21.27 0.29
CA VAL A 574 -30.40 20.29 -0.75
C VAL A 574 -31.03 18.95 -0.40
N VAL A 575 -31.80 18.39 -1.34
CA VAL A 575 -32.46 17.10 -1.17
C VAL A 575 -31.73 16.04 -1.99
N TYR A 576 -31.29 14.96 -1.34
CA TYR A 576 -30.79 13.75 -1.98
C TYR A 576 -31.86 12.66 -1.95
N TRP A 577 -32.16 12.10 -3.11
CA TRP A 577 -33.04 10.96 -3.27
C TRP A 577 -32.21 9.70 -3.46
N ILE A 578 -32.45 8.66 -2.67
CA ILE A 578 -31.81 7.34 -2.85
C ILE A 578 -32.82 6.41 -3.54
N ASN A 579 -32.36 5.75 -4.60
CA ASN A 579 -33.18 4.81 -5.36
C ASN A 579 -33.41 3.51 -4.59
N THR A 580 -34.66 3.13 -4.35
CA THR A 580 -35.06 1.90 -3.64
C THR A 580 -35.46 0.77 -4.58
N THR A 581 -35.47 1.00 -5.89
CA THR A 581 -35.84 -0.01 -6.89
C THR A 581 -34.98 -1.28 -6.74
N GLY A 582 -35.64 -2.45 -6.74
CA GLY A 582 -34.97 -3.75 -6.63
C GLY A 582 -34.60 -4.17 -5.20
N LEU A 583 -34.85 -3.35 -4.16
CA LEU A 583 -34.64 -3.75 -2.78
C LEU A 583 -35.82 -4.57 -2.26
N SER A 584 -35.54 -5.66 -1.53
CA SER A 584 -36.52 -6.40 -0.76
C SER A 584 -37.02 -5.58 0.43
N LEU A 585 -38.19 -5.93 0.97
CA LEU A 585 -38.84 -5.21 2.08
C LEU A 585 -37.91 -5.05 3.33
N PRO A 586 -37.16 -6.07 3.79
CA PRO A 586 -36.22 -5.89 4.91
C PRO A 586 -35.15 -4.84 4.63
N TYR A 587 -34.55 -4.86 3.45
CA TYR A 587 -33.52 -3.87 3.08
C TYR A 587 -34.11 -2.47 2.88
N ARG A 588 -35.37 -2.32 2.43
CA ARG A 588 -36.02 -1.02 2.37
C ARG A 588 -36.26 -0.44 3.77
N ARG A 589 -36.69 -1.29 4.75
CA ARG A 589 -36.85 -0.86 6.15
C ARG A 589 -35.53 -0.43 6.77
N LEU A 590 -34.50 -1.23 6.59
CA LEU A 590 -33.16 -0.90 7.06
C LEU A 590 -32.64 0.40 6.43
N LEU A 591 -32.81 0.57 5.12
CA LEU A 591 -32.42 1.81 4.43
C LEU A 591 -33.23 3.01 4.93
N ALA A 592 -34.48 2.86 5.29
CA ALA A 592 -35.29 3.94 5.87
C ALA A 592 -34.72 4.38 7.22
N GLU A 593 -34.37 3.45 8.11
CA GLU A 593 -33.70 3.75 9.37
C GLU A 593 -32.35 4.46 9.16
N VAL A 594 -31.55 3.96 8.22
CA VAL A 594 -30.26 4.61 7.86
C VAL A 594 -30.47 6.04 7.35
N VAL A 595 -31.52 6.28 6.56
CA VAL A 595 -31.85 7.64 6.06
C VAL A 595 -32.26 8.56 7.19
N GLU A 596 -33.02 8.08 8.16
CA GLU A 596 -33.34 8.85 9.37
C GLU A 596 -32.08 9.22 10.14
N GLY A 597 -31.15 8.26 10.32
CA GLY A 597 -29.84 8.51 10.91
C GLY A 597 -29.02 9.55 10.14
N LEU A 598 -28.97 9.45 8.82
CA LEU A 598 -28.27 10.42 7.97
C LEU A 598 -28.89 11.83 8.09
N CYS A 599 -30.21 11.93 8.22
CA CYS A 599 -30.89 13.19 8.45
C CYS A 599 -30.59 13.77 9.85
N ALA A 600 -30.41 12.91 10.87
CA ALA A 600 -30.05 13.31 12.22
C ALA A 600 -28.61 13.84 12.34
N MET A 601 -27.71 13.51 11.42
CA MET A 601 -26.34 13.99 11.37
C MET A 601 -26.21 15.49 11.00
N ASP A 602 -27.30 16.21 10.71
CA ASP A 602 -27.33 17.63 10.28
C ASP A 602 -26.32 17.96 9.17
N LEU A 603 -26.26 17.12 8.14
CA LEU A 603 -25.36 17.33 7.01
C LEU A 603 -25.69 18.61 6.25
N ARG A 604 -24.67 19.31 5.78
CA ARG A 604 -24.81 20.60 5.07
C ARG A 604 -24.02 20.62 3.76
N ALA A 605 -24.59 21.22 2.75
CA ALA A 605 -23.94 21.50 1.47
C ALA A 605 -23.91 23.02 1.24
N GLN A 606 -22.73 23.63 1.25
CA GLN A 606 -22.55 25.08 1.10
C GLN A 606 -23.42 25.89 2.10
N GLY A 607 -23.46 25.42 3.35
CA GLY A 607 -24.24 26.04 4.45
C GLY A 607 -25.73 25.68 4.48
N LYS A 608 -26.27 25.05 3.43
CA LYS A 608 -27.67 24.62 3.36
C LYS A 608 -27.85 23.23 3.97
N PRO A 609 -28.92 22.97 4.73
CA PRO A 609 -29.20 21.64 5.27
C PRO A 609 -29.45 20.64 4.14
N ILE A 610 -28.94 19.43 4.34
CA ILE A 610 -29.17 18.27 3.46
C ILE A 610 -30.34 17.48 4.01
N ARG A 611 -31.29 17.12 3.13
CA ARG A 611 -32.37 16.17 3.42
C ARG A 611 -32.15 14.93 2.56
N VAL A 612 -32.24 13.76 3.15
CA VAL A 612 -32.17 12.47 2.44
C VAL A 612 -33.57 11.86 2.40
N ARG A 613 -33.97 11.39 1.24
CA ARG A 613 -35.29 10.79 1.00
C ARG A 613 -35.17 9.53 0.16
N LEU A 614 -36.14 8.66 0.29
CA LEU A 614 -36.26 7.43 -0.49
C LEU A 614 -37.26 7.59 -1.63
N ARG A 615 -36.96 7.00 -2.78
CA ARG A 615 -37.86 6.99 -3.93
C ARG A 615 -37.57 5.80 -4.85
N ASP A 616 -38.63 5.14 -5.32
CA ASP A 616 -38.50 4.24 -6.47
C ASP A 616 -38.28 5.08 -7.73
N MET A 617 -37.16 4.87 -8.40
CA MET A 617 -36.81 5.54 -9.63
C MET A 617 -36.78 4.54 -10.77
N PRO A 618 -37.16 4.90 -12.00
CA PRO A 618 -36.95 4.03 -13.14
C PRO A 618 -35.45 3.77 -13.31
N PRO A 619 -35.06 2.60 -13.83
CA PRO A 619 -33.68 2.22 -14.03
C PRO A 619 -32.90 3.15 -14.96
#